data_0b8e79d011b9e789bc24302b28527f3c
#
_entry.id   0b8e79d011b9e789bc24302b28527f3c
#
_cell.length_a   1.000
_cell.length_b   1.000
_cell.length_c   1.000
_cell.angle_alpha   90.00
_cell.angle_beta   90.00
_cell.angle_gamma   90.00
#
_symmetry.space_group_name_H-M   'P 1'
#
loop_
_entity.id
_entity.type
_entity.pdbx_description
1 polymer ?
#
loop_
_entity_poly.entity_id
_entity_poly.type
_entity_poly.pdbx_seq_one_letter_code
_entity_poly.pdbx_strand_id
1 'polypeptide(L)'
;MSEQNTDVKSLAHTKWNCKYHVVFAPKYRRKVFYNEKKEAIREIIRTLCQWKGVEIIEGEVCPDHIHLLLSIPPKMSVSGFMGYLKRKSSLMIFQRFGNMKFAYRNREFWCKGYYVDTVGKNTAAIKSYIANQLKQDKEMDQISLFDPRDPFTGSK
;
A
#
# COMPACT_ATOMS: atom_id res chain seq x y z
N MET A 1 -23.37 -24.46 -14.90
CA MET A 1 -22.77 -24.02 -13.63
C MET A 1 -22.50 -22.55 -13.73
N SER A 2 -23.09 -21.79 -12.84
CA SER A 2 -22.74 -20.37 -12.74
C SER A 2 -21.30 -20.28 -12.26
N GLU A 3 -20.47 -19.57 -12.98
CA GLU A 3 -19.16 -19.19 -12.48
C GLU A 3 -19.38 -18.48 -11.13
N GLN A 4 -18.83 -19.05 -10.08
CA GLN A 4 -18.86 -18.39 -8.79
C GLN A 4 -18.06 -17.10 -8.93
N ASN A 5 -18.71 -15.96 -8.77
CA ASN A 5 -18.03 -14.68 -8.76
C ASN A 5 -17.15 -14.59 -7.52
N THR A 6 -15.88 -14.98 -7.68
CA THR A 6 -14.89 -15.00 -6.59
C THR A 6 -14.53 -13.61 -6.09
N ASP A 7 -14.95 -12.56 -6.80
CA ASP A 7 -14.69 -11.17 -6.40
C ASP A 7 -15.62 -10.70 -5.28
N VAL A 8 -16.76 -11.35 -5.10
CA VAL A 8 -17.74 -10.96 -4.09
C VAL A 8 -17.48 -11.68 -2.79
N LYS A 9 -17.35 -10.93 -1.71
CA LYS A 9 -17.16 -11.42 -0.36
C LYS A 9 -18.49 -11.44 0.40
N SER A 10 -18.54 -12.22 1.47
CA SER A 10 -19.74 -12.34 2.31
C SER A 10 -19.37 -12.04 3.76
N LEU A 11 -20.21 -11.22 4.40
CA LEU A 11 -20.10 -10.90 5.83
C LEU A 11 -21.51 -11.08 6.43
N ALA A 12 -21.71 -12.16 7.21
CA ALA A 12 -23.02 -12.52 7.76
C ALA A 12 -24.09 -12.52 6.66
N HIS A 13 -24.95 -11.49 6.60
CA HIS A 13 -26.02 -11.35 5.61
C HIS A 13 -25.70 -10.37 4.48
N THR A 14 -24.46 -9.84 4.45
CA THR A 14 -24.05 -8.82 3.50
C THR A 14 -22.99 -9.37 2.54
N LYS A 15 -23.26 -9.25 1.26
CA LYS A 15 -22.25 -9.48 0.21
C LYS A 15 -21.58 -8.17 -0.12
N TRP A 16 -20.25 -8.20 -0.37
CA TRP A 16 -19.49 -6.99 -0.60
C TRP A 16 -18.34 -7.23 -1.57
N ASN A 17 -17.95 -6.14 -2.24
CA ASN A 17 -16.80 -6.10 -3.13
C ASN A 17 -16.19 -4.71 -3.03
N CYS A 18 -15.27 -4.55 -2.08
CA CYS A 18 -14.66 -3.26 -1.74
C CYS A 18 -13.16 -3.34 -1.98
N LYS A 19 -12.75 -3.03 -3.20
CA LYS A 19 -11.36 -3.08 -3.63
C LYS A 19 -10.81 -1.69 -3.82
N TYR A 20 -9.60 -1.48 -3.34
CA TYR A 20 -8.92 -0.19 -3.40
C TYR A 20 -7.48 -0.38 -3.84
N HIS A 21 -7.04 0.49 -4.75
CA HIS A 21 -5.63 0.68 -5.04
C HIS A 21 -5.10 1.78 -4.13
N VAL A 22 -4.13 1.45 -3.28
CA VAL A 22 -3.51 2.41 -2.38
C VAL A 22 -2.02 2.52 -2.68
N VAL A 23 -1.49 3.74 -2.56
CA VAL A 23 -0.07 4.00 -2.74
C VAL A 23 0.41 4.86 -1.58
N PHE A 24 1.52 4.47 -0.98
CA PHE A 24 2.10 5.21 0.13
C PHE A 24 3.62 5.09 0.11
N ALA A 25 4.30 6.03 0.74
CA ALA A 25 5.74 6.18 0.60
C ALA A 25 6.42 6.50 1.93
N PRO A 26 7.69 6.09 2.09
CA PRO A 26 8.50 6.55 3.20
C PRO A 26 8.65 8.07 3.23
N LYS A 27 8.86 8.61 4.43
CA LYS A 27 9.07 10.04 4.62
C LYS A 27 10.23 10.54 3.76
N TYR A 28 10.02 11.66 3.10
CA TYR A 28 10.95 12.24 2.13
C TYR A 28 11.18 11.34 0.90
N ARG A 29 10.31 10.36 0.71
CA ARG A 29 10.40 9.40 -0.40
C ARG A 29 11.78 8.75 -0.49
N ARG A 30 12.34 8.40 0.67
CA ARG A 30 13.66 7.76 0.75
C ARG A 30 13.63 6.38 0.10
N LYS A 31 14.67 6.08 -0.66
CA LYS A 31 14.84 4.78 -1.31
C LYS A 31 15.41 3.80 -0.29
N VAL A 32 14.55 3.09 0.42
CA VAL A 32 14.94 2.20 1.52
C VAL A 32 14.61 0.73 1.26
N PHE A 33 13.70 0.44 0.35
CA PHE A 33 13.21 -0.92 0.14
C PHE A 33 14.06 -1.70 -0.85
N TYR A 34 15.22 -2.16 -0.39
CA TYR A 34 16.12 -3.03 -1.12
C TYR A 34 16.43 -4.26 -0.27
N ASN A 35 16.63 -5.40 -0.93
CA ASN A 35 17.10 -6.64 -0.30
C ASN A 35 16.32 -7.00 0.97
N GLU A 36 16.98 -7.03 2.13
CA GLU A 36 16.38 -7.42 3.40
C GLU A 36 15.21 -6.53 3.81
N LYS A 37 15.32 -5.22 3.61
CA LYS A 37 14.27 -4.27 3.95
C LYS A 37 13.03 -4.45 3.06
N LYS A 38 13.23 -4.75 1.79
CA LYS A 38 12.14 -5.06 0.87
C LYS A 38 11.37 -6.30 1.33
N GLU A 39 12.08 -7.37 1.65
CA GLU A 39 11.45 -8.60 2.14
C GLU A 39 10.78 -8.39 3.50
N ALA A 40 11.42 -7.66 4.39
CA ALA A 40 10.86 -7.35 5.70
C ALA A 40 9.54 -6.58 5.60
N ILE A 41 9.49 -5.53 4.78
CA ILE A 41 8.26 -4.74 4.61
C ILE A 41 7.14 -5.56 3.98
N ARG A 42 7.46 -6.45 3.06
CA ARG A 42 6.49 -7.39 2.48
C ARG A 42 5.85 -8.26 3.55
N GLU A 43 6.67 -8.88 4.38
CA GLU A 43 6.18 -9.73 5.47
C GLU A 43 5.35 -8.97 6.48
N ILE A 44 5.81 -7.77 6.86
CA ILE A 44 5.11 -6.91 7.81
C ILE A 44 3.73 -6.55 7.28
N ILE A 45 3.65 -6.08 6.06
CA ILE A 45 2.37 -5.69 5.43
C ILE A 45 1.44 -6.89 5.32
N ARG A 46 1.95 -8.03 4.88
CA ARG A 46 1.18 -9.26 4.77
C ARG A 46 0.58 -9.68 6.13
N THR A 47 1.40 -9.65 7.16
CA THR A 47 0.97 -9.99 8.53
C THR A 47 -0.10 -9.03 9.04
N LEU A 48 0.11 -7.73 8.87
CA LEU A 48 -0.82 -6.71 9.35
C LEU A 48 -2.17 -6.76 8.62
N CYS A 49 -2.14 -7.00 7.32
CA CYS A 49 -3.37 -7.19 6.54
C CYS A 49 -4.11 -8.44 7.02
N GLN A 50 -3.40 -9.54 7.23
CA GLN A 50 -3.98 -10.78 7.70
C GLN A 50 -4.66 -10.61 9.06
N TRP A 51 -4.04 -9.89 9.99
CA TRP A 51 -4.60 -9.64 11.31
C TRP A 51 -5.93 -8.87 11.28
N LYS A 52 -6.14 -8.06 10.25
CA LYS A 52 -7.37 -7.26 10.08
C LYS A 52 -8.36 -7.87 9.08
N GLY A 53 -8.06 -9.04 8.55
CA GLY A 53 -8.92 -9.65 7.55
C GLY A 53 -8.97 -8.88 6.23
N VAL A 54 -7.93 -8.14 5.92
CA VAL A 54 -7.75 -7.43 4.64
C VAL A 54 -6.98 -8.32 3.69
N GLU A 55 -7.55 -8.60 2.53
CA GLU A 55 -6.89 -9.41 1.51
C GLU A 55 -6.02 -8.54 0.62
N ILE A 56 -4.78 -8.96 0.41
CA ILE A 56 -3.90 -8.37 -0.60
C ILE A 56 -4.11 -9.11 -1.91
N ILE A 57 -4.75 -8.48 -2.87
CA ILE A 57 -5.01 -9.07 -4.19
C ILE A 57 -3.76 -8.99 -5.05
N GLU A 58 -3.08 -7.85 -5.00
CA GLU A 58 -1.84 -7.59 -5.71
C GLU A 58 -1.03 -6.58 -4.92
N GLY A 59 0.29 -6.63 -5.04
CA GLY A 59 1.15 -5.66 -4.36
C GLY A 59 2.52 -5.59 -5.01
N GLU A 60 3.12 -4.42 -4.94
CA GLU A 60 4.48 -4.18 -5.42
C GLU A 60 5.20 -3.24 -4.46
N VAL A 61 6.38 -3.66 -4.03
CA VAL A 61 7.27 -2.82 -3.21
C VAL A 61 8.33 -2.24 -4.12
N CYS A 62 8.21 -0.95 -4.38
CA CYS A 62 9.22 -0.18 -5.10
C CYS A 62 10.23 0.40 -4.10
N PRO A 63 11.42 0.84 -4.55
CA PRO A 63 12.43 1.33 -3.61
C PRO A 63 11.96 2.47 -2.70
N ASP A 64 11.08 3.35 -3.18
CA ASP A 64 10.66 4.55 -2.48
C ASP A 64 9.14 4.67 -2.30
N HIS A 65 8.39 3.64 -2.64
CA HIS A 65 6.94 3.62 -2.45
C HIS A 65 6.38 2.20 -2.57
N ILE A 66 5.13 2.05 -2.17
CA ILE A 66 4.45 0.75 -2.19
C ILE A 66 3.08 0.93 -2.85
N HIS A 67 2.76 0.04 -3.79
CA HIS A 67 1.43 -0.12 -4.37
C HIS A 67 0.76 -1.37 -3.80
N LEU A 68 -0.47 -1.23 -3.34
CA LEU A 68 -1.27 -2.37 -2.88
C LEU A 68 -2.67 -2.30 -3.48
N LEU A 69 -3.13 -3.44 -3.98
CA LEU A 69 -4.54 -3.64 -4.27
C LEU A 69 -5.14 -4.46 -3.14
N LEU A 70 -6.04 -3.85 -2.39
CA LEU A 70 -6.59 -4.42 -1.17
C LEU A 70 -8.09 -4.62 -1.28
N SER A 71 -8.55 -5.73 -0.71
CA SER A 71 -9.97 -5.96 -0.45
C SER A 71 -10.21 -5.70 1.03
N ILE A 72 -10.90 -4.60 1.34
CA ILE A 72 -11.13 -4.13 2.71
C ILE A 72 -12.59 -4.35 3.07
N PRO A 73 -12.88 -5.09 4.17
CA PRO A 73 -14.27 -5.29 4.59
C PRO A 73 -15.01 -3.99 4.88
N PRO A 74 -16.32 -3.90 4.57
CA PRO A 74 -17.08 -2.66 4.74
C PRO A 74 -17.22 -2.18 6.18
N LYS A 75 -17.00 -3.06 7.16
CA LYS A 75 -16.98 -2.69 8.58
C LYS A 75 -15.80 -1.78 8.95
N MET A 76 -14.86 -1.61 8.05
CA MET A 76 -13.61 -0.89 8.29
C MET A 76 -13.45 0.21 7.26
N SER A 77 -13.14 1.43 7.70
CA SER A 77 -12.83 2.51 6.77
C SER A 77 -11.43 2.36 6.19
N VAL A 78 -11.22 2.87 5.00
CA VAL A 78 -9.88 2.92 4.37
C VAL A 78 -8.92 3.72 5.26
N SER A 79 -9.34 4.87 5.73
CA SER A 79 -8.50 5.72 6.59
C SER A 79 -8.15 5.03 7.91
N GLY A 80 -9.08 4.34 8.52
CA GLY A 80 -8.82 3.57 9.75
C GLY A 80 -7.81 2.47 9.52
N PHE A 81 -7.97 1.72 8.43
CA PHE A 81 -7.03 0.66 8.08
C PHE A 81 -5.63 1.22 7.73
N MET A 82 -5.57 2.29 6.94
CA MET A 82 -4.29 2.89 6.56
C MET A 82 -3.56 3.48 7.76
N GLY A 83 -4.28 4.09 8.70
CA GLY A 83 -3.70 4.56 9.97
C GLY A 83 -3.08 3.42 10.77
N TYR A 84 -3.79 2.32 10.89
CA TYR A 84 -3.30 1.10 11.53
C TYR A 84 -2.06 0.56 10.81
N LEU A 85 -2.15 0.37 9.50
CA LEU A 85 -1.07 -0.20 8.69
C LEU A 85 0.22 0.62 8.82
N LYS A 86 0.11 1.94 8.68
CA LYS A 86 1.26 2.83 8.75
C LYS A 86 1.87 2.87 10.16
N ARG A 87 1.06 2.97 11.19
CA ARG A 87 1.55 3.01 12.58
C ARG A 87 2.24 1.71 12.98
N LYS A 88 1.58 0.58 12.75
CA LYS A 88 2.12 -0.73 13.15
C LYS A 88 3.34 -1.11 12.33
N SER A 89 3.32 -0.85 11.04
CA SER A 89 4.48 -1.15 10.19
C SER A 89 5.69 -0.29 10.55
N SER A 90 5.50 0.98 10.91
CA SER A 90 6.58 1.83 11.42
C SER A 90 7.24 1.21 12.64
N LEU A 91 6.46 0.80 13.62
CA LEU A 91 6.98 0.17 14.84
C LEU A 91 7.77 -1.11 14.51
N MET A 92 7.23 -1.95 13.65
CA MET A 92 7.86 -3.22 13.30
C MET A 92 9.15 -3.03 12.48
N ILE A 93 9.18 -2.04 11.60
CA ILE A 93 10.38 -1.68 10.83
C ILE A 93 11.48 -1.21 11.79
N PHE A 94 11.17 -0.32 12.73
CA PHE A 94 12.16 0.20 13.67
C PHE A 94 12.62 -0.85 14.68
N GLN A 95 11.79 -1.83 15.00
CA GLN A 95 12.19 -2.97 15.82
C GLN A 95 13.18 -3.87 15.09
N ARG A 96 12.96 -4.13 13.81
CA ARG A 96 13.86 -4.95 12.98
C ARG A 96 15.14 -4.24 12.60
N PHE A 97 15.06 -2.95 12.29
CA PHE A 97 16.17 -2.14 11.79
C PHE A 97 16.36 -0.94 12.73
N GLY A 98 16.82 -1.21 13.95
CA GLY A 98 16.88 -0.23 15.02
C GLY A 98 17.63 1.06 14.66
N ASN A 99 18.63 0.97 13.79
CA ASN A 99 19.41 2.14 13.37
C ASN A 99 18.62 3.11 12.51
N MET A 100 17.54 2.65 11.85
CA MET A 100 16.73 3.51 11.01
C MET A 100 15.96 4.57 11.80
N LYS A 101 15.63 4.30 13.05
CA LYS A 101 14.86 5.24 13.88
C LYS A 101 15.55 6.59 14.05
N PHE A 102 16.89 6.64 13.97
CA PHE A 102 17.66 7.89 14.09
C PHE A 102 17.53 8.78 12.84
N ALA A 103 17.19 8.19 11.69
CA ALA A 103 16.99 8.93 10.46
C ALA A 103 15.59 9.53 10.33
N TYR A 104 14.65 9.13 11.19
CA TYR A 104 13.24 9.52 11.12
C TYR A 104 12.81 10.20 12.42
N ARG A 105 12.57 11.49 12.35
CA ARG A 105 12.09 12.28 13.51
C ARG A 105 10.74 11.76 13.98
N ASN A 106 10.54 11.74 15.27
CA ASN A 106 9.30 11.30 15.93
C ASN A 106 8.93 9.85 15.62
N ARG A 107 9.87 9.06 15.13
CA ARG A 107 9.66 7.66 14.74
C ARG A 107 8.54 7.51 13.72
N GLU A 108 8.38 8.50 12.84
CA GLU A 108 7.44 8.45 11.73
C GLU A 108 8.17 8.00 10.47
N PHE A 109 7.92 6.76 10.07
CA PHE A 109 8.56 6.18 8.90
C PHE A 109 7.92 6.66 7.60
N TRP A 110 6.60 6.79 7.58
CA TRP A 110 5.83 7.09 6.36
C TRP A 110 5.56 8.57 6.18
N CYS A 111 5.44 9.02 4.94
CA CYS A 111 4.87 10.32 4.61
C CYS A 111 3.45 10.41 5.16
N LYS A 112 3.01 11.62 5.44
CA LYS A 112 1.60 11.88 5.75
C LYS A 112 0.76 11.59 4.51
N GLY A 113 -0.41 11.02 4.73
CA GLY A 113 -1.34 10.73 3.64
C GLY A 113 -0.97 9.51 2.81
N TYR A 114 -1.75 9.28 1.81
CA TYR A 114 -1.61 8.19 0.85
C TYR A 114 -2.53 8.48 -0.34
N TYR A 115 -2.26 7.85 -1.47
CA TYR A 115 -3.18 7.85 -2.59
C TYR A 115 -4.13 6.67 -2.45
N VAL A 116 -5.42 6.86 -2.74
CA VAL A 116 -6.40 5.77 -2.79
C VAL A 116 -7.34 5.96 -3.97
N ASP A 117 -7.63 4.86 -4.65
CA ASP A 117 -8.59 4.81 -5.73
C ASP A 117 -9.43 3.54 -5.60
N THR A 118 -10.69 3.61 -6.00
CA THR A 118 -11.54 2.42 -6.06
C THR A 118 -11.31 1.68 -7.37
N VAL A 119 -11.42 0.35 -7.32
CA VAL A 119 -11.22 -0.47 -8.51
C VAL A 119 -12.42 -1.36 -8.76
N GLY A 120 -12.62 -1.72 -10.03
CA GLY A 120 -13.76 -2.50 -10.47
C GLY A 120 -13.66 -3.99 -10.15
N LYS A 121 -14.50 -4.80 -10.79
CA LYS A 121 -14.68 -6.22 -10.46
C LYS A 121 -13.71 -7.16 -11.20
N ASN A 122 -13.18 -6.77 -12.34
CA ASN A 122 -12.38 -7.65 -13.17
C ASN A 122 -10.93 -7.70 -12.68
N THR A 123 -10.56 -8.78 -11.99
CA THR A 123 -9.23 -8.96 -11.39
C THR A 123 -8.11 -8.91 -12.44
N ALA A 124 -8.31 -9.48 -13.63
CA ALA A 124 -7.29 -9.45 -14.68
C ALA A 124 -7.04 -8.03 -15.19
N ALA A 125 -8.12 -7.27 -15.42
CA ALA A 125 -8.01 -5.87 -15.81
C ALA A 125 -7.35 -5.01 -14.71
N ILE A 126 -7.64 -5.30 -13.45
CA ILE A 126 -7.06 -4.61 -12.31
C ILE A 126 -5.55 -4.87 -12.22
N LYS A 127 -5.13 -6.12 -12.39
CA LYS A 127 -3.69 -6.47 -12.40
C LYS A 127 -2.96 -5.75 -13.53
N SER A 128 -3.55 -5.70 -14.72
CA SER A 128 -3.00 -4.95 -15.85
C SER A 128 -2.92 -3.45 -15.56
N TYR A 129 -3.95 -2.90 -14.94
CA TYR A 129 -3.98 -1.50 -14.52
C TYR A 129 -2.82 -1.16 -13.58
N ILE A 130 -2.61 -1.99 -12.55
CA ILE A 130 -1.52 -1.78 -11.59
C ILE A 130 -0.16 -1.89 -12.27
N ALA A 131 0.05 -2.88 -13.13
CA ALA A 131 1.28 -3.03 -13.89
C ALA A 131 1.56 -1.80 -14.75
N ASN A 132 0.52 -1.25 -15.40
CA ASN A 132 0.65 -0.02 -16.19
C ASN A 132 0.96 1.20 -15.32
N GLN A 133 0.35 1.31 -14.15
CA GLN A 133 0.63 2.40 -13.22
C GLN A 133 2.07 2.35 -12.75
N LEU A 134 2.59 1.18 -12.41
CA LEU A 134 3.98 1.00 -12.02
C LEU A 134 4.94 1.43 -13.13
N LYS A 135 4.63 1.05 -14.36
CA LYS A 135 5.42 1.45 -15.54
C LYS A 135 5.42 2.96 -15.72
N GLN A 136 4.25 3.59 -15.62
CA GLN A 136 4.11 5.05 -15.72
C GLN A 136 4.88 5.75 -14.62
N ASP A 137 4.81 5.26 -13.39
CA ASP A 137 5.55 5.83 -12.26
C ASP A 137 7.06 5.79 -12.52
N LYS A 138 7.58 4.68 -13.03
CA LYS A 138 9.00 4.57 -13.36
C LYS A 138 9.40 5.55 -14.45
N GLU A 139 8.55 5.73 -15.47
CA GLU A 139 8.78 6.70 -16.54
C GLU A 139 8.73 8.14 -16.01
N MET A 140 7.77 8.44 -15.14
CA MET A 140 7.62 9.76 -14.53
C MET A 140 8.77 10.09 -13.59
N ASP A 141 9.25 9.12 -12.83
CA ASP A 141 10.41 9.31 -11.96
C ASP A 141 11.68 9.66 -12.74
N GLN A 142 11.80 9.15 -13.97
CA GLN A 142 12.90 9.49 -14.86
C GLN A 142 12.79 10.90 -15.42
N ILE A 143 11.57 11.41 -15.57
CA ILE A 143 11.32 12.69 -16.24
C ILE A 143 11.23 13.84 -15.23
N SER A 144 10.74 13.57 -14.03
CA SER A 144 10.39 14.62 -13.08
C SER A 144 10.68 14.20 -11.65
N LEU A 145 11.95 14.31 -11.27
CA LEU A 145 12.39 14.12 -9.87
C LEU A 145 11.78 15.16 -8.93
N PHE A 146 11.18 16.22 -9.44
CA PHE A 146 10.72 17.38 -8.67
C PHE A 146 9.35 17.87 -9.11
N ASP A 147 8.40 16.95 -9.42
CA ASP A 147 7.04 17.38 -9.70
C ASP A 147 6.35 17.79 -8.40
N PRO A 148 5.99 19.09 -8.23
CA PRO A 148 5.32 19.55 -7.02
C PRO A 148 3.92 18.96 -6.84
N ARG A 149 3.40 18.26 -7.84
CA ARG A 149 2.11 17.58 -7.77
C ARG A 149 2.21 16.15 -7.25
N ASP A 150 3.42 15.67 -6.99
CA ASP A 150 3.62 14.33 -6.44
C ASP A 150 3.05 14.28 -5.02
N PRO A 151 2.01 13.47 -4.77
CA PRO A 151 1.39 13.39 -3.46
C PRO A 151 2.31 12.82 -2.37
N PHE A 152 3.43 12.19 -2.77
CA PHE A 152 4.33 11.55 -1.83
C PHE A 152 5.44 12.45 -1.33
N THR A 153 5.71 13.55 -2.00
CA THR A 153 6.76 14.48 -1.56
C THR A 153 6.31 15.36 -0.39
N GLY A 154 5.02 15.42 -0.11
CA GLY A 154 4.48 16.30 0.90
C GLY A 154 4.71 17.77 0.61
N SER A 155 5.26 18.10 -0.53
CA SER A 155 5.46 19.49 -0.93
C SER A 155 4.16 20.05 -1.50
N LYS A 156 3.74 21.03 -0.88
CA LYS A 156 2.78 21.90 -1.42
C LYS A 156 3.43 23.20 -1.74
#